data_345c9f07ed5b21c2962c4611ec3ba0e7
#
_entry.id   345c9f07ed5b21c2962c4611ec3ba0e7
#
_cell.length_a   1.000
_cell.length_b   1.000
_cell.length_c   1.000
_cell.angle_alpha   90.00
_cell.angle_beta   90.00
_cell.angle_gamma   90.00
#
_symmetry.space_group_name_H-M   'P 1'
#
loop_
_entity.id
_entity.type
_entity.pdbx_description
1 polymer ?
#
loop_
_entity_poly.entity_id
_entity_poly.type
_entity_poly.pdbx_seq_one_letter_code
_entity_poly.pdbx_strand_id
1 'polypeptide(L)'
;MNLYEHTIIARQDTSPSELKQLTEKYSNIVEKNDGEVVKTENWGLLNLSYLIKKNKKGSYIHFKIKGKGNVIDELEKNESIDKKLLRYMTVKVKKFDLETNYFNVKDELDKKEKNKN
;
A
#
# COMPACT_ATOMS: atom_id res chain seq x y z
N MET A 1 10.16 -18.48 0.82
CA MET A 1 9.05 -17.51 0.78
C MET A 1 9.41 -16.33 -0.08
N ASN A 2 8.41 -15.73 -0.70
CA ASN A 2 8.62 -14.54 -1.53
C ASN A 2 8.54 -13.28 -0.71
N LEU A 3 9.15 -12.21 -1.24
CA LEU A 3 9.09 -10.87 -0.66
C LEU A 3 8.28 -9.96 -1.57
N TYR A 4 7.37 -9.19 -0.98
CA TYR A 4 6.49 -8.30 -1.72
C TYR A 4 6.48 -6.91 -1.09
N GLU A 5 6.43 -5.90 -1.94
CA GLU A 5 6.11 -4.53 -1.52
C GLU A 5 4.69 -4.25 -1.99
N HIS A 6 3.83 -3.91 -1.06
CA HIS A 6 2.41 -3.74 -1.30
C HIS A 6 1.96 -2.37 -0.83
N THR A 7 1.37 -1.60 -1.74
CA THR A 7 0.93 -0.24 -1.44
C THR A 7 -0.58 -0.14 -1.63
N ILE A 8 -1.26 0.44 -0.65
CA ILE A 8 -2.67 0.79 -0.78
C ILE A 8 -2.83 2.31 -0.74
N ILE A 9 -3.80 2.82 -1.48
CA ILE A 9 -4.13 4.24 -1.52
C ILE A 9 -5.58 4.38 -1.11
N ALA A 10 -5.81 4.97 0.07
CA ALA A 10 -7.15 5.20 0.59
C ALA A 10 -7.67 6.57 0.16
N ARG A 11 -8.99 6.73 0.19
CA ARG A 11 -9.66 7.98 -0.15
C ARG A 11 -9.15 9.13 0.71
N GLN A 12 -9.15 10.34 0.13
CA GLN A 12 -8.62 11.54 0.80
C GLN A 12 -9.37 11.91 2.09
N ASP A 13 -10.63 11.49 2.21
CA ASP A 13 -11.48 11.77 3.37
C ASP A 13 -11.41 10.69 4.46
N THR A 14 -10.47 9.74 4.32
CA THR A 14 -10.28 8.69 5.31
C THR A 14 -9.62 9.26 6.57
N SER A 15 -10.25 9.09 7.73
CA SER A 15 -9.73 9.60 8.99
C SER A 15 -8.50 8.82 9.46
N PRO A 16 -7.67 9.39 10.36
CA PRO A 16 -6.53 8.66 10.92
C PRO A 16 -6.92 7.35 11.62
N SER A 17 -8.06 7.32 12.30
CA SER A 17 -8.55 6.10 12.95
C SER A 17 -8.97 5.04 11.94
N GLU A 18 -9.58 5.45 10.84
CA GLU A 18 -9.94 4.54 9.74
C GLU A 18 -8.70 4.00 9.03
N LEU A 19 -7.67 4.83 8.85
CA LEU A 19 -6.40 4.38 8.28
C LEU A 19 -5.73 3.33 9.16
N LYS A 20 -5.79 3.52 10.47
CA LYS A 20 -5.28 2.52 11.42
C LYS A 20 -6.05 1.21 11.31
N GLN A 21 -7.37 1.27 11.20
CA GLN A 21 -8.22 0.09 11.02
C GLN A 21 -7.91 -0.64 9.72
N LEU A 22 -7.69 0.09 8.63
CA LEU A 22 -7.29 -0.50 7.35
C LEU A 22 -5.95 -1.22 7.47
N THR A 23 -4.98 -0.59 8.12
CA THR A 23 -3.65 -1.17 8.35
C THR A 23 -3.76 -2.47 9.13
N GLU A 24 -4.53 -2.48 10.20
CA GLU A 24 -4.75 -3.67 11.04
C GLU A 24 -5.48 -4.77 10.27
N LYS A 25 -6.51 -4.40 9.51
CA LYS A 25 -7.29 -5.33 8.71
C LYS A 25 -6.42 -6.10 7.72
N TYR A 26 -5.61 -5.38 6.95
CA TYR A 26 -4.77 -6.01 5.93
C TYR A 26 -3.58 -6.74 6.52
N SER A 27 -3.01 -6.25 7.61
CA SER A 27 -1.97 -6.97 8.35
C SER A 27 -2.49 -8.30 8.88
N ASN A 28 -3.72 -8.32 9.40
CA ASN A 28 -4.35 -9.54 9.90
C ASN A 28 -4.59 -10.55 8.77
N ILE A 29 -4.95 -10.10 7.58
CA ILE A 29 -5.12 -10.98 6.43
C ILE A 29 -3.80 -11.64 6.06
N VAL A 30 -2.70 -10.89 6.08
CA VAL A 30 -1.36 -11.44 5.82
C VAL A 30 -1.02 -12.54 6.83
N GLU A 31 -1.17 -12.23 8.11
CA GLU A 31 -0.84 -13.18 9.19
C GLU A 31 -1.72 -14.42 9.17
N LYS A 32 -3.00 -14.26 8.86
CA LYS A 32 -3.96 -15.35 8.78
C LYS A 32 -3.64 -16.35 7.66
N ASN A 33 -2.93 -15.90 6.64
CA ASN A 33 -2.53 -16.72 5.51
C ASN A 33 -1.05 -17.12 5.58
N ASP A 34 -0.52 -17.20 6.78
CA ASP A 34 0.86 -17.62 7.08
C ASP A 34 1.93 -16.69 6.50
N GLY A 35 1.58 -15.43 6.28
CA GLY A 35 2.53 -14.41 5.88
C GLY A 35 3.00 -13.59 7.08
N GLU A 36 3.97 -12.73 6.82
CA GLU A 36 4.51 -11.82 7.82
C GLU A 36 4.57 -10.40 7.25
N VAL A 37 4.07 -9.43 8.02
CA VAL A 37 4.27 -8.01 7.69
C VAL A 37 5.58 -7.59 8.36
N VAL A 38 6.62 -7.44 7.56
CA VAL A 38 7.96 -7.10 8.05
C VAL A 38 8.02 -5.63 8.47
N LYS A 39 7.37 -4.76 7.71
CA LYS A 39 7.34 -3.33 8.01
C LYS A 39 6.09 -2.70 7.40
N THR A 40 5.51 -1.74 8.11
CA THR A 40 4.40 -0.91 7.63
C THR A 40 4.82 0.55 7.70
N GLU A 41 4.56 1.29 6.63
CA GLU A 41 4.85 2.72 6.56
C GLU A 41 3.58 3.47 6.16
N ASN A 42 3.25 4.53 6.90
CA ASN A 42 2.20 5.46 6.53
C ASN A 42 2.87 6.67 5.87
N TRP A 43 2.70 6.79 4.55
CA TRP A 43 3.33 7.87 3.79
C TRP A 43 2.50 9.17 3.82
N GLY A 44 1.32 9.12 4.44
CA GLY A 44 0.47 10.28 4.57
C GLY A 44 -0.36 10.59 3.34
N LEU A 45 -0.95 11.77 3.35
CA LEU A 45 -1.83 12.23 2.27
C LEU A 45 -0.97 12.86 1.17
N LEU A 46 -1.00 12.26 -0.02
CA LEU A 46 -0.20 12.67 -1.17
C LEU A 46 -1.10 13.07 -2.34
N ASN A 47 -0.60 14.00 -3.17
CA ASN A 47 -1.30 14.40 -4.38
C ASN A 47 -1.28 13.27 -5.40
N LEU A 48 -2.41 13.07 -6.08
CA LEU A 48 -2.52 12.16 -7.20
C LEU A 48 -2.23 12.92 -8.49
N SER A 49 -1.59 12.27 -9.46
CA SER A 49 -1.27 12.91 -10.74
C SER A 49 -2.54 13.22 -11.56
N TYR A 50 -3.62 12.52 -11.27
CA TYR A 50 -4.94 12.73 -11.87
C TYR A 50 -6.02 12.29 -10.89
N LEU A 51 -7.26 12.73 -11.13
CA LEU A 51 -8.38 12.36 -10.27
C LEU A 51 -8.65 10.86 -10.32
N ILE A 52 -8.80 10.24 -9.16
CA ILE A 52 -9.26 8.86 -9.03
C ILE A 52 -10.55 8.90 -8.20
N LYS A 53 -11.66 8.49 -8.80
CA LYS A 53 -12.99 8.53 -8.16
C LYS A 53 -13.25 9.89 -7.50
N LYS A 54 -12.91 10.98 -8.20
CA LYS A 54 -13.06 12.38 -7.77
C LYS A 54 -12.13 12.80 -6.63
N ASN A 55 -11.14 11.98 -6.27
CA ASN A 55 -10.15 12.34 -5.27
C ASN A 55 -8.92 12.96 -5.93
N LYS A 56 -8.45 14.11 -5.43
CA LYS A 56 -7.22 14.77 -5.85
C LYS A 56 -6.02 14.26 -5.07
N LYS A 57 -6.26 13.71 -3.89
CA LYS A 57 -5.25 13.19 -2.98
C LYS A 57 -5.64 11.81 -2.53
N GLY A 58 -4.67 11.06 -2.02
CA GLY A 58 -4.89 9.76 -1.43
C GLY A 58 -3.96 9.54 -0.26
N SER A 59 -4.41 8.76 0.71
CA SER A 59 -3.60 8.36 1.86
C SER A 59 -2.87 7.08 1.52
N TYR A 60 -1.55 7.11 1.52
CA TYR A 60 -0.70 6.00 1.12
C TYR A 60 -0.23 5.21 2.33
N ILE A 61 -0.44 3.90 2.29
CA ILE A 61 0.09 2.97 3.28
C ILE A 61 0.88 1.90 2.53
N HIS A 62 2.09 1.64 2.97
CA HIS A 62 3.00 0.70 2.33
C HIS A 62 3.35 -0.44 3.28
N PHE A 63 3.25 -1.67 2.77
CA PHE A 63 3.57 -2.88 3.53
C PHE A 63 4.73 -3.60 2.86
N LYS A 64 5.68 -4.06 3.67
CA LYS A 64 6.71 -5.01 3.23
C LYS A 64 6.29 -6.37 3.76
N ILE A 65 5.98 -7.29 2.87
CA ILE A 65 5.34 -8.57 3.20
C ILE A 65 6.23 -9.73 2.78
N LYS A 66 6.34 -10.72 3.65
CA LYS A 66 7.00 -11.98 3.37
C LYS A 66 5.95 -13.08 3.40
N GLY A 67 5.88 -13.89 2.34
CA GLY A 67 4.89 -14.95 2.27
C GLY A 67 4.85 -15.64 0.92
N LYS A 68 3.86 -16.52 0.77
CA LYS A 68 3.58 -17.21 -0.50
C LYS A 68 2.60 -16.37 -1.32
N GLY A 69 2.46 -16.70 -2.61
CA GLY A 69 1.57 -15.96 -3.51
C GLY A 69 0.10 -15.92 -3.05
N ASN A 70 -0.36 -16.94 -2.31
CA ASN A 70 -1.72 -16.95 -1.78
C ASN A 70 -2.02 -15.79 -0.82
N VAL A 71 -1.01 -15.26 -0.14
CA VAL A 71 -1.16 -14.11 0.75
C VAL A 71 -1.60 -12.89 -0.07
N ILE A 72 -0.93 -12.67 -1.19
CA ILE A 72 -1.23 -11.53 -2.07
C ILE A 72 -2.60 -11.69 -2.73
N ASP A 73 -2.93 -12.91 -3.17
CA ASP A 73 -4.24 -13.20 -3.76
C ASP A 73 -5.36 -12.86 -2.78
N GLU A 74 -5.20 -13.23 -1.51
CA GLU A 74 -6.18 -12.97 -0.46
C GLU A 74 -6.28 -11.46 -0.14
N LEU A 75 -5.15 -10.77 -0.10
CA LEU A 75 -5.12 -9.30 0.07
C LEU A 75 -5.89 -8.60 -1.05
N GLU A 76 -5.54 -8.91 -2.29
CA GLU A 76 -6.14 -8.24 -3.45
C GLU A 76 -7.62 -8.56 -3.59
N LYS A 77 -8.04 -9.75 -3.22
CA LYS A 77 -9.45 -10.12 -3.21
C LYS A 77 -10.25 -9.22 -2.25
N ASN A 78 -9.73 -8.99 -1.06
CA ASN A 78 -10.37 -8.11 -0.08
C ASN A 78 -10.30 -6.64 -0.47
N GLU A 79 -9.17 -6.22 -1.03
CA GLU A 79 -8.96 -4.83 -1.45
C GLU A 79 -9.84 -4.45 -2.62
N SER A 80 -10.09 -5.37 -3.54
CA SER A 80 -10.90 -5.11 -4.73
C SER A 80 -12.34 -4.75 -4.41
N ILE A 81 -12.85 -5.17 -3.26
CA ILE A 81 -14.22 -4.89 -2.82
C ILE A 81 -14.28 -3.80 -1.75
N ASP A 82 -13.14 -3.26 -1.32
CA ASP A 82 -13.08 -2.25 -0.27
C ASP A 82 -13.29 -0.85 -0.87
N LYS A 83 -14.42 -0.25 -0.57
CA LYS A 83 -14.80 1.07 -1.10
C LYS A 83 -13.95 2.22 -0.57
N LYS A 84 -13.21 2.01 0.50
CA LYS A 84 -12.30 3.01 1.06
C LYS A 84 -11.01 3.13 0.28
N LEU A 85 -10.68 2.12 -0.54
CA LEU A 85 -9.46 2.11 -1.34
C LEU A 85 -9.70 2.66 -2.74
N LEU A 86 -8.77 3.50 -3.20
CA LEU A 86 -8.75 4.01 -4.56
C LEU A 86 -7.93 3.10 -5.46
N ARG A 87 -6.81 2.60 -4.93
CA ARG A 87 -5.88 1.73 -5.63
C ARG A 87 -5.12 0.84 -4.66
N TYR A 88 -4.61 -0.24 -5.20
CA TYR A 88 -3.63 -1.10 -4.54
C TYR A 88 -2.68 -1.63 -5.60
N MET A 89 -1.43 -1.90 -5.20
CA MET A 89 -0.43 -2.45 -6.12
C MET A 89 0.56 -3.30 -5.36
N THR A 90 1.03 -4.36 -6.00
CA THR A 90 2.00 -5.28 -5.42
C THR A 90 3.19 -5.44 -6.37
N VAL A 91 4.39 -5.38 -5.82
CA VAL A 91 5.62 -5.66 -6.55
C VAL A 91 6.37 -6.75 -5.81
N LYS A 92 6.73 -7.82 -6.53
CA LYS A 92 7.57 -8.88 -5.98
C LYS A 92 9.03 -8.42 -6.07
N VAL A 93 9.75 -8.52 -4.95
CA VAL A 93 11.14 -8.06 -4.87
C VAL A 93 12.06 -9.18 -4.39
N LYS A 94 13.35 -9.04 -4.66
CA LYS A 94 14.35 -10.02 -4.21
C LYS A 94 14.79 -9.78 -2.79
N LYS A 95 14.81 -8.52 -2.37
CA LYS A 95 15.13 -8.12 -1.00
C LYS A 95 14.43 -6.80 -0.68
N PHE A 96 14.21 -6.55 0.61
CA PHE A 96 13.71 -5.28 1.07
C PHE A 96 14.86 -4.31 1.34
N ASP A 97 14.63 -3.04 1.01
CA ASP A 97 15.46 -1.94 1.47
C ASP A 97 14.80 -1.34 2.72
N LEU A 98 15.23 -1.82 3.88
CA LEU A 98 14.67 -1.37 5.15
C LEU A 98 15.28 -0.04 5.63
N GLU A 99 16.32 0.42 4.97
CA GLU A 99 16.99 1.68 5.30
C GLU A 99 16.43 2.86 4.51
N THR A 100 15.76 2.61 3.38
CA THR A 100 15.11 3.67 2.61
C THR A 100 14.01 4.30 3.46
N ASN A 101 14.11 5.61 3.67
CA ASN A 101 13.10 6.33 4.43
C ASN A 101 11.95 6.80 3.53
N TYR A 102 10.88 7.23 4.17
CA TYR A 102 9.68 7.73 3.54
C TYR A 102 9.93 8.79 2.45
N PHE A 103 10.84 9.72 2.70
CA PHE A 103 11.10 10.83 1.78
C PHE A 103 11.69 10.36 0.45
N ASN A 104 12.60 9.40 0.49
CA ASN A 104 13.21 8.85 -0.73
C ASN A 104 12.17 8.13 -1.58
N VAL A 105 11.31 7.33 -0.97
CA VAL A 105 10.24 6.61 -1.65
C VAL A 105 9.25 7.58 -2.27
N LYS A 106 8.88 8.63 -1.55
CA LYS A 106 7.98 9.68 -2.04
C LYS A 106 8.53 10.35 -3.30
N ASP A 107 9.81 10.70 -3.31
CA ASP A 107 10.45 11.34 -4.45
C ASP A 107 10.43 10.43 -5.69
N GLU A 108 10.68 9.13 -5.51
CA GLU A 108 10.63 8.17 -6.60
C GLU A 108 9.22 8.04 -7.17
N LEU A 109 8.19 8.02 -6.32
CA LEU A 109 6.81 7.96 -6.77
C LEU A 109 6.42 9.22 -7.55
N ASP A 110 6.79 10.39 -7.06
CA ASP A 110 6.52 11.66 -7.74
C ASP A 110 7.19 11.70 -9.11
N LYS A 111 8.43 11.22 -9.22
CA LYS A 111 9.14 11.12 -10.50
C LYS A 111 8.45 10.17 -11.47
N LYS A 112 7.98 9.02 -11.01
CA LYS A 112 7.26 8.04 -11.83
C LYS A 112 5.94 8.62 -12.36
N GLU A 113 5.23 9.36 -11.53
CA GLU A 113 3.98 10.00 -11.93
C GLU A 113 4.22 11.07 -13.00
N LYS A 114 5.28 11.88 -12.86
CA LYS A 114 5.66 12.90 -13.84
C LYS A 114 6.06 12.29 -15.18
N ASN A 115 6.70 11.14 -15.18
CA ASN A 115 7.16 10.47 -16.40
C ASN A 115 6.04 9.77 -17.18
N LYS A 116 4.86 9.65 -16.63
CA LYS A 116 3.70 9.04 -17.29
C LYS A 116 2.91 10.01 -18.17
N ASN A 117 3.27 11.27 -18.17
CA ASN A 117 2.58 12.30 -18.95
C ASN A 117 3.31 12.56 -20.29
#